data_5428182813d5274bfa2c65cc2a81d7cd
#
_entry.id   5428182813d5274bfa2c65cc2a81d7cd
#
_cell.length_a   1.000
_cell.length_b   1.000
_cell.length_c   1.000
_cell.angle_alpha   90.00
_cell.angle_beta   90.00
_cell.angle_gamma   90.00
#
_symmetry.space_group_name_H-M   'P 1'
#
loop_
_entity.id
_entity.type
_entity.pdbx_description
1 polymer ?
#
loop_
_entity_poly.entity_id
_entity_poly.type
_entity_poly.pdbx_seq_one_letter_code
_entity_poly.pdbx_strand_id
1 'polypeptide(L)'
;MSDRRYDVVIVGSGPAGYTAALYAARANLKTLVFQGFELGGQLMLTSDVENYPGYRDGVMGPDMMDDFEAQAARFGAEMRSENVERVDLSERPFRLWSEEEDEPVFANSVIIATGAKAKWLGLEGEQRLMGKGVSGCATCDAFFYKGKKVAVVGGGDTAMEEASVLAKFADEVVLIHRREEFRASKIMLERARNNPKITFLTGTVIEDILGENTVEGVRVKDVHTGEEQTLEVDGFFAAIGHVPATSVFDGQVEMDDGGYVFQKEHTMTSVPGVFAAGDVSDTRYRQAVTAAGDGCMATIDAERWLEEQGEAEDAEDPAVWTAEKERDAANL
;
A
#
# COMPACT_ATOMS: atom_id res chain seq x y z
N MET A 1 -19.11 26.55 -10.87
CA MET A 1 -19.43 25.13 -10.70
C MET A 1 -18.63 24.22 -11.64
N SER A 2 -18.23 24.66 -12.86
CA SER A 2 -17.43 23.84 -13.80
C SER A 2 -16.00 23.53 -13.32
N ASP A 3 -15.43 24.38 -12.50
CA ASP A 3 -14.01 24.29 -12.10
C ASP A 3 -13.70 23.18 -11.08
N ARG A 4 -14.72 22.70 -10.35
CA ARG A 4 -14.60 21.64 -9.31
C ARG A 4 -15.17 20.28 -9.73
N ARG A 5 -15.44 20.07 -11.04
CA ARG A 5 -15.91 18.79 -11.57
C ARG A 5 -14.79 18.10 -12.33
N TYR A 6 -14.58 16.83 -12.02
CA TYR A 6 -13.57 15.96 -12.61
C TYR A 6 -14.22 14.71 -13.20
N ASP A 7 -13.61 14.16 -14.24
CA ASP A 7 -14.04 12.89 -14.79
C ASP A 7 -13.67 11.76 -13.85
N VAL A 8 -12.44 11.82 -13.30
CA VAL A 8 -11.95 10.84 -12.32
C VAL A 8 -11.32 11.57 -11.14
N VAL A 9 -11.76 11.22 -9.93
CA VAL A 9 -11.09 11.59 -8.68
C VAL A 9 -10.46 10.36 -8.07
N ILE A 10 -9.16 10.42 -7.80
CA ILE A 10 -8.38 9.36 -7.21
C ILE A 10 -8.08 9.73 -5.75
N VAL A 11 -8.33 8.80 -4.82
CA VAL A 11 -8.04 9.01 -3.40
C VAL A 11 -6.89 8.10 -2.99
N GLY A 12 -5.71 8.71 -2.77
CA GLY A 12 -4.47 8.04 -2.41
C GLY A 12 -3.35 8.25 -3.42
N SER A 13 -2.12 8.32 -2.92
CA SER A 13 -0.90 8.68 -3.66
C SER A 13 0.16 7.58 -3.69
N GLY A 14 -0.19 6.35 -3.32
CA GLY A 14 0.71 5.21 -3.48
C GLY A 14 0.89 4.80 -4.96
N PRO A 15 1.64 3.72 -5.24
CA PRO A 15 1.86 3.24 -6.60
C PRO A 15 0.57 3.02 -7.41
N ALA A 16 -0.52 2.59 -6.75
CA ALA A 16 -1.83 2.45 -7.38
C ALA A 16 -2.40 3.80 -7.82
N GLY A 17 -2.40 4.79 -6.89
CA GLY A 17 -2.98 6.11 -7.14
C GLY A 17 -2.26 6.89 -8.22
N TYR A 18 -0.93 6.98 -8.16
CA TYR A 18 -0.17 7.70 -9.19
C TYR A 18 -0.19 6.99 -10.54
N THR A 19 -0.22 5.65 -10.56
CA THR A 19 -0.39 4.92 -11.83
C THR A 19 -1.78 5.17 -12.40
N ALA A 20 -2.82 5.14 -11.58
CA ALA A 20 -4.17 5.48 -12.02
C ALA A 20 -4.22 6.91 -12.58
N ALA A 21 -3.62 7.89 -11.90
CA ALA A 21 -3.54 9.27 -12.34
C ALA A 21 -2.83 9.44 -13.69
N LEU A 22 -1.71 8.73 -13.86
CA LEU A 22 -0.98 8.72 -15.12
C LEU A 22 -1.84 8.23 -16.28
N TYR A 23 -2.53 7.10 -16.09
CA TYR A 23 -3.36 6.51 -17.15
C TYR A 23 -4.59 7.38 -17.44
N ALA A 24 -5.27 7.91 -16.41
CA ALA A 24 -6.43 8.78 -16.57
C ALA A 24 -6.08 10.10 -17.31
N ALA A 25 -5.01 10.76 -16.90
CA ALA A 25 -4.53 11.98 -17.57
C ALA A 25 -4.10 11.72 -19.03
N ARG A 26 -3.51 10.56 -19.32
CA ARG A 26 -3.14 10.16 -20.68
C ARG A 26 -4.35 9.79 -21.55
N ALA A 27 -5.45 9.35 -20.94
CA ALA A 27 -6.74 9.16 -21.60
C ALA A 27 -7.51 10.48 -21.78
N ASN A 28 -6.88 11.63 -21.49
CA ASN A 28 -7.47 12.96 -21.56
C ASN A 28 -8.67 13.17 -20.62
N LEU A 29 -8.76 12.39 -19.54
CA LEU A 29 -9.76 12.59 -18.50
C LEU A 29 -9.28 13.70 -17.54
N LYS A 30 -10.17 14.62 -17.20
CA LYS A 30 -9.90 15.63 -16.17
C LYS A 30 -9.75 14.95 -14.83
N THR A 31 -8.51 14.83 -14.36
CA THR A 31 -8.10 13.97 -13.24
C THR A 31 -7.64 14.78 -12.04
N LEU A 32 -8.16 14.46 -10.86
CA LEU A 32 -7.70 14.96 -9.57
C LEU A 32 -7.23 13.81 -8.69
N VAL A 33 -6.10 14.00 -8.01
CA VAL A 33 -5.58 13.09 -6.97
C VAL A 33 -5.61 13.79 -5.62
N PHE A 34 -6.37 13.25 -4.68
CA PHE A 34 -6.20 13.56 -3.27
C PHE A 34 -5.08 12.68 -2.72
N GLN A 35 -3.91 13.27 -2.52
CA GLN A 35 -2.70 12.55 -2.13
C GLN A 35 -2.69 12.14 -0.65
N GLY A 36 -3.47 12.84 0.18
CA GLY A 36 -3.37 12.75 1.63
C GLY A 36 -2.13 13.50 2.16
N PHE A 37 -1.93 13.50 3.48
CA PHE A 37 -0.73 14.09 4.09
C PHE A 37 0.46 13.12 4.09
N GLU A 38 0.22 11.82 3.98
CA GLU A 38 1.27 10.82 3.80
C GLU A 38 1.52 10.58 2.31
N LEU A 39 2.12 11.58 1.65
CA LEU A 39 2.42 11.56 0.20
C LEU A 39 3.23 10.32 -0.18
N GLY A 40 2.93 9.69 -1.32
CA GLY A 40 3.67 8.56 -1.85
C GLY A 40 3.41 7.20 -1.15
N GLY A 41 2.66 7.21 -0.03
CA GLY A 41 2.24 6.00 0.67
C GLY A 41 3.40 5.23 1.32
N GLN A 42 3.27 3.89 1.41
CA GLN A 42 4.19 3.03 2.17
C GLN A 42 5.63 3.03 1.64
N LEU A 43 5.86 3.32 0.36
CA LEU A 43 7.21 3.38 -0.21
C LEU A 43 8.03 4.56 0.30
N MET A 44 7.41 5.62 0.81
CA MET A 44 8.12 6.72 1.45
C MET A 44 8.82 6.32 2.76
N LEU A 45 8.41 5.20 3.35
CA LEU A 45 8.97 4.67 4.60
C LEU A 45 10.06 3.61 4.37
N THR A 46 10.30 3.22 3.11
CA THR A 46 11.31 2.22 2.77
C THR A 46 12.58 2.88 2.21
N SER A 47 13.70 2.18 2.31
CA SER A 47 14.95 2.59 1.70
C SER A 47 15.03 2.08 0.25
N ASP A 48 15.79 1.03 0.03
CA ASP A 48 16.03 0.49 -1.31
C ASP A 48 14.85 -0.39 -1.78
N VAL A 49 14.32 -0.08 -2.96
CA VAL A 49 13.35 -0.89 -3.70
C VAL A 49 14.08 -1.61 -4.82
N GLU A 50 14.33 -2.91 -4.65
CA GLU A 50 15.06 -3.73 -5.62
C GLU A 50 14.14 -4.65 -6.45
N ASN A 51 12.86 -4.71 -6.09
CA ASN A 51 11.89 -5.64 -6.67
C ASN A 51 10.85 -4.98 -7.59
N TYR A 52 11.07 -3.71 -7.98
CA TYR A 52 10.23 -3.04 -8.98
C TYR A 52 10.94 -3.04 -10.35
N PRO A 53 10.38 -3.70 -11.38
CA PRO A 53 11.00 -3.75 -12.71
C PRO A 53 11.16 -2.36 -13.33
N GLY A 54 12.33 -2.10 -13.92
CA GLY A 54 12.68 -0.81 -14.53
C GLY A 54 13.84 -0.12 -13.83
N TYR A 55 14.08 -0.41 -12.57
CA TYR A 55 15.21 0.10 -11.78
C TYR A 55 16.24 -1.00 -11.59
N ARG A 56 17.19 -1.09 -12.56
CA ARG A 56 18.18 -2.18 -12.62
C ARG A 56 19.06 -2.29 -11.37
N ASP A 57 19.44 -1.16 -10.82
CA ASP A 57 20.37 -1.04 -9.69
C ASP A 57 19.65 -0.71 -8.36
N GLY A 58 18.30 -0.89 -8.32
CA GLY A 58 17.44 -0.44 -7.24
C GLY A 58 17.13 1.05 -7.32
N VAL A 59 16.24 1.51 -6.46
CA VAL A 59 15.85 2.92 -6.32
C VAL A 59 15.40 3.17 -4.88
N MET A 60 15.66 4.35 -4.34
CA MET A 60 15.08 4.74 -3.06
C MET A 60 13.57 4.86 -3.21
N GLY A 61 12.81 4.34 -2.23
CA GLY A 61 11.34 4.40 -2.27
C GLY A 61 10.80 5.82 -2.49
N PRO A 62 11.27 6.84 -1.75
CA PRO A 62 10.90 8.24 -2.00
C PRO A 62 11.18 8.71 -3.43
N ASP A 63 12.38 8.45 -3.96
CA ASP A 63 12.76 8.89 -5.32
C ASP A 63 11.84 8.24 -6.38
N MET A 64 11.48 6.97 -6.18
CA MET A 64 10.55 6.27 -7.07
C MET A 64 9.15 6.91 -7.03
N MET A 65 8.68 7.33 -5.87
CA MET A 65 7.35 7.94 -5.75
C MET A 65 7.32 9.37 -6.29
N ASP A 66 8.43 10.11 -6.17
CA ASP A 66 8.60 11.42 -6.82
C ASP A 66 8.56 11.28 -8.35
N ASP A 67 9.20 10.25 -8.91
CA ASP A 67 9.14 9.94 -10.35
C ASP A 67 7.70 9.62 -10.80
N PHE A 68 6.94 8.86 -10.02
CA PHE A 68 5.56 8.50 -10.35
C PHE A 68 4.64 9.72 -10.34
N GLU A 69 4.75 10.57 -9.30
CA GLU A 69 4.01 11.82 -9.21
C GLU A 69 4.33 12.75 -10.37
N ALA A 70 5.62 13.00 -10.61
CA ALA A 70 6.08 13.87 -11.70
C ALA A 70 5.60 13.36 -13.06
N GLN A 71 5.58 12.04 -13.27
CA GLN A 71 5.10 11.45 -14.52
C GLN A 71 3.61 11.68 -14.71
N ALA A 72 2.77 11.51 -13.68
CA ALA A 72 1.33 11.77 -13.75
C ALA A 72 1.02 13.25 -13.94
N ALA A 73 1.67 14.13 -13.17
CA ALA A 73 1.52 15.59 -13.27
C ALA A 73 1.91 16.13 -14.65
N ARG A 74 2.95 15.56 -15.28
CA ARG A 74 3.37 15.95 -16.66
C ARG A 74 2.25 15.78 -17.68
N PHE A 75 1.32 14.85 -17.48
CA PHE A 75 0.18 14.62 -18.37
C PHE A 75 -1.07 15.41 -17.95
N GLY A 76 -1.00 16.21 -16.90
CA GLY A 76 -2.06 17.12 -16.48
C GLY A 76 -2.94 16.63 -15.34
N ALA A 77 -2.57 15.54 -14.64
CA ALA A 77 -3.24 15.18 -13.39
C ALA A 77 -3.02 16.30 -12.35
N GLU A 78 -4.09 16.79 -11.77
CA GLU A 78 -4.04 17.76 -10.66
C GLU A 78 -3.76 17.00 -9.36
N MET A 79 -2.78 17.48 -8.58
CA MET A 79 -2.38 16.89 -7.30
C MET A 79 -2.78 17.83 -6.16
N ARG A 80 -3.44 17.29 -5.12
CA ARG A 80 -3.75 18.00 -3.89
C ARG A 80 -3.26 17.23 -2.68
N SER A 81 -2.40 17.87 -1.90
CA SER A 81 -1.84 17.30 -0.66
C SER A 81 -2.83 17.48 0.50
N GLU A 82 -4.04 17.00 0.31
CA GLU A 82 -5.17 17.10 1.24
C GLU A 82 -5.72 15.72 1.54
N ASN A 83 -6.23 15.50 2.77
CA ASN A 83 -7.00 14.29 3.08
C ASN A 83 -8.46 14.47 2.65
N VAL A 84 -9.05 13.40 2.15
CA VAL A 84 -10.51 13.31 2.02
C VAL A 84 -11.08 12.96 3.39
N GLU A 85 -11.92 13.86 3.93
CA GLU A 85 -12.58 13.68 5.23
C GLU A 85 -13.92 12.96 5.11
N ARG A 86 -14.63 13.20 4.00
CA ARG A 86 -15.96 12.67 3.78
C ARG A 86 -16.23 12.45 2.30
N VAL A 87 -17.02 11.40 2.02
CA VAL A 87 -17.53 11.12 0.67
C VAL A 87 -19.04 10.91 0.69
N ASP A 88 -19.69 11.17 -0.43
CA ASP A 88 -21.07 10.78 -0.70
C ASP A 88 -21.11 10.16 -2.10
N LEU A 89 -21.22 8.83 -2.09
CA LEU A 89 -21.23 8.01 -3.29
C LEU A 89 -22.63 7.52 -3.66
N SER A 90 -23.68 8.11 -3.08
CA SER A 90 -25.07 7.69 -3.29
C SER A 90 -25.65 8.13 -4.64
N GLU A 91 -25.22 9.27 -5.17
CA GLU A 91 -25.69 9.86 -6.43
C GLU A 91 -24.53 10.49 -7.21
N ARG A 92 -24.60 10.45 -8.54
CA ARG A 92 -23.64 11.10 -9.44
C ARG A 92 -24.07 12.52 -9.87
N PRO A 93 -23.11 13.46 -10.02
CA PRO A 93 -21.68 13.31 -9.72
C PRO A 93 -21.44 13.06 -8.24
N PHE A 94 -20.51 12.15 -7.93
CA PHE A 94 -20.10 11.85 -6.57
C PHE A 94 -19.50 13.10 -5.91
N ARG A 95 -19.57 13.16 -4.58
CA ARG A 95 -19.10 14.32 -3.81
C ARG A 95 -18.01 13.89 -2.83
N LEU A 96 -16.88 14.59 -2.86
CA LEU A 96 -15.76 14.37 -1.94
C LEU A 96 -15.38 15.71 -1.29
N TRP A 97 -15.23 15.69 0.03
CA TRP A 97 -14.79 16.85 0.83
C TRP A 97 -13.41 16.59 1.39
N SER A 98 -12.53 17.56 1.26
CA SER A 98 -11.24 17.57 1.95
C SER A 98 -11.37 18.27 3.30
N GLU A 99 -10.34 18.07 4.16
CA GLU A 99 -10.25 18.74 5.46
C GLU A 99 -10.05 20.25 5.33
N GLU A 100 -9.58 20.73 4.18
CA GLU A 100 -9.23 22.14 3.96
C GLU A 100 -10.36 22.96 3.30
N GLU A 101 -11.37 22.30 2.73
CA GLU A 101 -12.41 22.97 1.95
C GLU A 101 -13.83 22.56 2.38
N ASP A 102 -14.68 23.56 2.67
CA ASP A 102 -16.09 23.35 3.01
C ASP A 102 -16.95 22.85 1.84
N GLU A 103 -16.57 23.19 0.60
CA GLU A 103 -17.29 22.82 -0.61
C GLU A 103 -16.74 21.53 -1.23
N PRO A 104 -17.60 20.61 -1.70
CA PRO A 104 -17.14 19.36 -2.27
C PRO A 104 -16.51 19.54 -3.66
N VAL A 105 -15.63 18.60 -3.97
CA VAL A 105 -15.26 18.26 -5.35
C VAL A 105 -16.31 17.30 -5.91
N PHE A 106 -16.63 17.43 -7.18
CA PHE A 106 -17.58 16.60 -7.90
C PHE A 106 -16.83 15.64 -8.84
N ALA A 107 -17.12 14.35 -8.76
CA ALA A 107 -16.50 13.31 -9.57
C ALA A 107 -17.54 12.53 -10.37
N ASN A 108 -17.28 12.34 -11.66
CA ASN A 108 -18.08 11.42 -12.48
C ASN A 108 -17.75 9.97 -12.11
N SER A 109 -16.48 9.69 -11.77
CA SER A 109 -15.96 8.40 -11.32
C SER A 109 -14.96 8.59 -10.18
N VAL A 110 -14.81 7.59 -9.30
CA VAL A 110 -13.87 7.59 -8.17
C VAL A 110 -13.01 6.34 -8.17
N ILE A 111 -11.71 6.48 -7.96
CA ILE A 111 -10.78 5.37 -7.73
C ILE A 111 -10.27 5.43 -6.29
N ILE A 112 -10.58 4.41 -5.50
CA ILE A 112 -10.11 4.25 -4.13
C ILE A 112 -8.74 3.56 -4.19
N ALA A 113 -7.67 4.30 -3.86
CA ALA A 113 -6.27 3.84 -3.90
C ALA A 113 -5.53 4.14 -2.59
N THR A 114 -6.27 4.15 -1.48
CA THR A 114 -5.79 4.57 -0.15
C THR A 114 -4.85 3.57 0.53
N GLY A 115 -4.72 2.36 -0.04
CA GLY A 115 -3.79 1.34 0.41
C GLY A 115 -4.14 0.69 1.74
N ALA A 116 -3.15 0.05 2.35
CA ALA A 116 -3.25 -0.57 3.68
C ALA A 116 -1.96 -0.34 4.46
N LYS A 117 -2.07 -0.20 5.79
CA LYS A 117 -0.92 -0.01 6.68
C LYS A 117 -0.63 -1.30 7.43
N ALA A 118 0.65 -1.66 7.57
CA ALA A 118 1.05 -2.73 8.46
C ALA A 118 0.67 -2.38 9.90
N LYS A 119 0.24 -3.38 10.65
CA LYS A 119 0.04 -3.25 12.09
C LYS A 119 1.38 -3.34 12.80
N TRP A 120 1.57 -2.45 13.76
CA TRP A 120 2.76 -2.38 14.58
C TRP A 120 2.43 -2.69 16.04
N LEU A 121 3.42 -3.09 16.82
CA LEU A 121 3.27 -3.32 18.26
C LEU A 121 3.15 -2.01 19.03
N GLY A 122 3.61 -0.90 18.44
CA GLY A 122 3.61 0.43 19.06
C GLY A 122 4.80 0.66 20.00
N LEU A 123 5.89 -0.08 19.82
CA LEU A 123 7.10 0.03 20.62
C LEU A 123 7.98 1.17 20.11
N GLU A 124 8.70 1.85 21.02
CA GLU A 124 9.60 2.93 20.65
C GLU A 124 10.74 2.44 19.75
N GLY A 125 11.33 1.28 20.05
CA GLY A 125 12.37 0.64 19.23
C GLY A 125 11.89 0.29 17.83
N GLU A 126 10.62 -0.07 17.68
CA GLU A 126 9.98 -0.36 16.38
C GLU A 126 9.99 0.88 15.48
N GLN A 127 9.51 2.02 15.99
CA GLN A 127 9.48 3.28 15.24
C GLN A 127 10.90 3.80 14.91
N ARG A 128 11.81 3.74 15.86
CA ARG A 128 13.19 4.24 15.72
C ARG A 128 14.01 3.46 14.70
N LEU A 129 13.76 2.15 14.57
CA LEU A 129 14.52 1.23 13.72
C LEU A 129 13.76 0.81 12.46
N MET A 130 12.64 1.46 12.15
CA MET A 130 11.90 1.23 10.90
C MET A 130 12.80 1.51 9.70
N GLY A 131 12.86 0.57 8.73
CA GLY A 131 13.77 0.61 7.59
C GLY A 131 15.26 0.40 7.94
N LYS A 132 15.56 0.18 9.24
CA LYS A 132 16.91 -0.08 9.74
C LYS A 132 17.01 -1.44 10.45
N GLY A 133 16.27 -2.40 9.92
CA GLY A 133 16.19 -3.75 10.47
C GLY A 133 14.80 -4.11 10.99
N VAL A 134 13.89 -3.15 11.16
CA VAL A 134 12.46 -3.36 11.40
C VAL A 134 11.71 -3.26 10.10
N SER A 135 10.94 -4.31 9.76
CA SER A 135 10.15 -4.43 8.53
C SER A 135 8.78 -5.04 8.79
N GLY A 136 7.83 -4.74 7.91
CA GLY A 136 6.49 -5.37 7.83
C GLY A 136 6.31 -6.27 6.60
N CYS A 137 7.38 -6.54 5.83
CA CYS A 137 7.30 -7.26 4.56
C CYS A 137 8.52 -8.13 4.30
N ALA A 138 8.43 -9.44 4.58
CA ALA A 138 9.52 -10.36 4.27
C ALA A 138 9.78 -10.49 2.75
N THR A 139 8.74 -10.44 1.93
CA THR A 139 8.90 -10.50 0.47
C THR A 139 9.73 -9.33 -0.06
N CYS A 140 9.67 -8.18 0.61
CA CYS A 140 10.44 -6.99 0.25
C CYS A 140 11.91 -7.12 0.69
N ASP A 141 12.14 -7.55 1.94
CA ASP A 141 13.41 -7.33 2.63
C ASP A 141 14.21 -8.60 2.93
N ALA A 142 13.65 -9.80 2.71
CA ALA A 142 14.29 -11.06 3.12
C ALA A 142 15.69 -11.25 2.51
N PHE A 143 15.95 -10.73 1.32
CA PHE A 143 17.24 -10.83 0.65
C PHE A 143 18.38 -10.21 1.46
N PHE A 144 18.15 -9.11 2.19
CA PHE A 144 19.14 -8.41 3.03
C PHE A 144 19.55 -9.21 4.27
N TYR A 145 18.81 -10.27 4.59
CA TYR A 145 19.05 -11.12 5.77
C TYR A 145 19.67 -12.46 5.43
N LYS A 146 20.33 -12.58 4.29
CA LYS A 146 21.06 -13.80 3.90
C LYS A 146 22.17 -14.09 4.91
N GLY A 147 22.14 -15.28 5.51
CA GLY A 147 23.12 -15.74 6.49
C GLY A 147 22.97 -15.09 7.87
N LYS A 148 21.83 -14.43 8.15
CA LYS A 148 21.53 -13.73 9.39
C LYS A 148 20.47 -14.45 10.21
N LYS A 149 20.28 -14.01 11.45
CA LYS A 149 19.19 -14.44 12.32
C LYS A 149 18.14 -13.34 12.43
N VAL A 150 16.86 -13.71 12.27
CA VAL A 150 15.75 -12.75 12.31
C VAL A 150 14.64 -13.20 13.24
N ALA A 151 13.89 -12.24 13.77
CA ALA A 151 12.68 -12.47 14.54
C ALA A 151 11.44 -12.09 13.73
N VAL A 152 10.39 -12.91 13.80
CA VAL A 152 9.07 -12.63 13.22
C VAL A 152 8.05 -12.67 14.35
N VAL A 153 7.22 -11.63 14.50
CA VAL A 153 6.14 -11.63 15.46
C VAL A 153 4.80 -11.83 14.78
N GLY A 154 4.03 -12.80 15.22
CA GLY A 154 2.69 -13.05 14.70
C GLY A 154 2.16 -14.44 14.99
N GLY A 155 0.94 -14.74 14.56
CA GLY A 155 0.32 -16.06 14.81
C GLY A 155 -0.78 -16.43 13.82
N GLY A 156 -0.93 -15.70 12.73
CA GLY A 156 -1.80 -16.00 11.60
C GLY A 156 -1.04 -16.54 10.40
N ASP A 157 -1.75 -16.77 9.29
CA ASP A 157 -1.16 -17.26 8.04
C ASP A 157 -0.05 -16.35 7.53
N THR A 158 -0.22 -15.01 7.63
CA THR A 158 0.80 -14.03 7.29
C THR A 158 2.12 -14.31 8.01
N ALA A 159 2.09 -14.57 9.32
CA ALA A 159 3.32 -14.85 10.07
C ALA A 159 4.02 -16.14 9.63
N MET A 160 3.25 -17.18 9.27
CA MET A 160 3.80 -18.43 8.74
C MET A 160 4.42 -18.24 7.35
N GLU A 161 3.79 -17.42 6.52
CA GLU A 161 4.26 -17.09 5.19
C GLU A 161 5.55 -16.25 5.26
N GLU A 162 5.55 -15.16 6.02
CA GLU A 162 6.70 -14.29 6.25
C GLU A 162 7.90 -15.08 6.78
N ALA A 163 7.70 -15.90 7.82
CA ALA A 163 8.75 -16.76 8.36
C ALA A 163 9.28 -17.75 7.31
N SER A 164 8.40 -18.30 6.46
CA SER A 164 8.79 -19.24 5.41
C SER A 164 9.57 -18.57 4.28
N VAL A 165 9.26 -17.31 3.96
CA VAL A 165 10.00 -16.49 2.99
C VAL A 165 11.39 -16.17 3.53
N LEU A 166 11.48 -15.68 4.77
CA LEU A 166 12.74 -15.34 5.44
C LEU A 166 13.65 -16.56 5.55
N ALA A 167 13.12 -17.74 5.87
CA ALA A 167 13.89 -18.98 5.98
C ALA A 167 14.59 -19.43 4.68
N LYS A 168 14.21 -18.87 3.52
CA LYS A 168 14.94 -19.12 2.25
C LYS A 168 16.30 -18.42 2.23
N PHE A 169 16.46 -17.32 2.98
CA PHE A 169 17.64 -16.47 2.99
C PHE A 169 18.37 -16.51 4.33
N ALA A 170 17.65 -16.30 5.43
CA ALA A 170 18.19 -16.30 6.78
C ALA A 170 18.71 -17.69 7.19
N ASP A 171 19.66 -17.74 8.13
CA ASP A 171 20.15 -18.95 8.74
C ASP A 171 19.21 -19.45 9.84
N GLU A 172 18.58 -18.52 10.57
CA GLU A 172 17.60 -18.82 11.62
C GLU A 172 16.48 -17.79 11.63
N VAL A 173 15.25 -18.26 11.80
CA VAL A 173 14.04 -17.44 11.98
C VAL A 173 13.40 -17.81 13.31
N VAL A 174 13.27 -16.86 14.22
CA VAL A 174 12.56 -17.05 15.48
C VAL A 174 11.15 -16.48 15.34
N LEU A 175 10.14 -17.34 15.27
CA LEU A 175 8.74 -16.96 15.20
C LEU A 175 8.17 -16.82 16.62
N ILE A 176 7.84 -15.60 17.00
CA ILE A 176 7.41 -15.23 18.36
C ILE A 176 5.90 -15.03 18.36
N HIS A 177 5.22 -15.71 19.29
CA HIS A 177 3.77 -15.59 19.44
C HIS A 177 3.33 -15.51 20.91
N ARG A 178 2.43 -14.57 21.22
CA ARG A 178 1.96 -14.30 22.58
C ARG A 178 1.06 -15.40 23.20
N ARG A 179 0.58 -16.35 22.39
CA ARG A 179 -0.28 -17.45 22.80
C ARG A 179 0.37 -18.78 22.50
N GLU A 180 -0.12 -19.87 23.12
CA GLU A 180 0.30 -21.23 22.78
C GLU A 180 -0.31 -21.70 21.45
N GLU A 181 -1.53 -21.24 21.14
CA GLU A 181 -2.28 -21.64 19.95
C GLU A 181 -2.19 -20.58 18.86
N PHE A 182 -1.95 -21.05 17.64
CA PHE A 182 -1.89 -20.23 16.43
C PHE A 182 -3.26 -20.14 15.77
N ARG A 183 -3.55 -18.99 15.16
CA ARG A 183 -4.75 -18.80 14.31
C ARG A 183 -4.51 -19.17 12.85
N ALA A 184 -3.25 -19.48 12.51
CA ALA A 184 -2.87 -19.89 11.17
C ALA A 184 -3.58 -21.20 10.77
N SER A 185 -3.83 -21.36 9.48
CA SER A 185 -4.34 -22.60 8.90
C SER A 185 -3.37 -23.76 9.20
N LYS A 186 -3.93 -24.94 9.41
CA LYS A 186 -3.13 -26.13 9.77
C LYS A 186 -2.00 -26.39 8.76
N ILE A 187 -2.29 -26.20 7.48
CA ILE A 187 -1.30 -26.45 6.41
C ILE A 187 -0.13 -25.48 6.47
N MET A 188 -0.39 -24.20 6.75
CA MET A 188 0.66 -23.19 6.86
C MET A 188 1.50 -23.38 8.12
N LEU A 189 0.84 -23.69 9.24
CA LEU A 189 1.51 -23.99 10.50
C LEU A 189 2.41 -25.25 10.40
N GLU A 190 1.92 -26.34 9.80
CA GLU A 190 2.71 -27.54 9.57
C GLU A 190 3.91 -27.30 8.65
N ARG A 191 3.73 -26.50 7.59
CA ARG A 191 4.83 -26.11 6.70
C ARG A 191 5.92 -25.36 7.46
N ALA A 192 5.54 -24.38 8.28
CA ALA A 192 6.49 -23.61 9.08
C ALA A 192 7.19 -24.50 10.13
N ARG A 193 6.46 -25.37 10.84
CA ARG A 193 7.02 -26.31 11.84
C ARG A 193 7.99 -27.32 11.24
N ASN A 194 7.77 -27.75 10.01
CA ASN A 194 8.65 -28.69 9.31
C ASN A 194 9.91 -28.02 8.71
N ASN A 195 10.03 -26.71 8.80
CA ASN A 195 11.22 -26.01 8.34
C ASN A 195 12.27 -25.97 9.46
N PRO A 196 13.45 -26.61 9.28
CA PRO A 196 14.47 -26.71 10.33
C PRO A 196 15.09 -25.36 10.72
N LYS A 197 14.91 -24.30 9.92
CA LYS A 197 15.40 -22.96 10.21
C LYS A 197 14.41 -22.11 11.02
N ILE A 198 13.17 -22.57 11.23
CA ILE A 198 12.15 -21.83 11.97
C ILE A 198 12.01 -22.40 13.37
N THR A 199 12.33 -21.58 14.35
CA THR A 199 12.14 -21.89 15.78
C THR A 199 10.92 -21.13 16.30
N PHE A 200 10.04 -21.83 17.05
CA PHE A 200 8.83 -21.24 17.61
C PHE A 200 9.05 -20.86 19.07
N LEU A 201 8.72 -19.63 19.41
CA LEU A 201 8.72 -19.11 20.78
C LEU A 201 7.31 -18.65 21.12
N THR A 202 6.52 -19.55 21.73
CA THR A 202 5.13 -19.29 22.14
C THR A 202 5.03 -18.74 23.56
N GLY A 203 3.84 -18.28 23.96
CA GLY A 203 3.64 -17.67 25.30
C GLY A 203 4.54 -16.47 25.55
N THR A 204 4.97 -15.77 24.50
CA THR A 204 6.01 -14.74 24.58
C THR A 204 5.60 -13.47 23.87
N VAL A 205 5.81 -12.34 24.53
CA VAL A 205 5.57 -11.00 23.98
C VAL A 205 6.88 -10.26 23.75
N ILE A 206 6.86 -9.31 22.79
CA ILE A 206 7.97 -8.40 22.58
C ILE A 206 7.78 -7.20 23.53
N GLU A 207 8.81 -6.89 24.30
CA GLU A 207 8.83 -5.72 25.18
C GLU A 207 9.56 -4.53 24.52
N ASP A 208 10.60 -4.81 23.70
CA ASP A 208 11.34 -3.76 23.00
C ASP A 208 12.17 -4.33 21.84
N ILE A 209 12.56 -3.46 20.90
CA ILE A 209 13.49 -3.76 19.82
C ILE A 209 14.78 -2.98 20.08
N LEU A 210 15.88 -3.71 20.16
CA LEU A 210 17.18 -3.20 20.62
C LEU A 210 18.09 -2.89 19.43
N GLY A 211 18.93 -1.88 19.62
CA GLY A 211 19.94 -1.42 18.67
C GLY A 211 19.98 0.08 18.58
N GLU A 212 21.07 0.65 18.15
CA GLU A 212 21.25 2.09 18.00
C GLU A 212 21.02 2.54 16.56
N ASN A 213 21.73 1.94 15.61
CA ASN A 213 21.66 2.29 14.18
C ASN A 213 20.92 1.24 13.35
N THR A 214 20.93 -0.01 13.79
CA THR A 214 20.22 -1.13 13.19
C THR A 214 19.65 -2.02 14.29
N VAL A 215 18.81 -2.99 13.94
CA VAL A 215 18.36 -4.00 14.90
C VAL A 215 19.55 -4.88 15.32
N GLU A 216 19.74 -5.03 16.62
CA GLU A 216 20.77 -5.86 17.24
C GLU A 216 20.16 -6.96 18.12
N GLY A 217 18.88 -6.83 18.43
CA GLY A 217 18.15 -7.83 19.23
C GLY A 217 16.73 -7.43 19.53
N VAL A 218 16.01 -8.33 20.20
CA VAL A 218 14.66 -8.08 20.73
C VAL A 218 14.62 -8.51 22.20
N ARG A 219 14.05 -7.68 23.07
CA ARG A 219 13.75 -8.04 24.45
C ARG A 219 12.35 -8.66 24.45
N VAL A 220 12.28 -9.86 24.97
CA VAL A 220 11.05 -10.64 25.03
C VAL A 220 10.72 -11.03 26.46
N LYS A 221 9.46 -11.27 26.73
CA LYS A 221 8.94 -11.67 28.06
C LYS A 221 7.99 -12.84 27.93
N ASP A 222 8.25 -13.88 28.73
CA ASP A 222 7.35 -15.00 28.90
C ASP A 222 6.07 -14.54 29.66
N VAL A 223 4.91 -14.78 29.08
CA VAL A 223 3.63 -14.31 29.63
C VAL A 223 3.19 -15.08 30.88
N HIS A 224 3.73 -16.28 31.13
CA HIS A 224 3.37 -17.15 32.23
C HIS A 224 4.28 -16.93 33.46
N THR A 225 5.59 -16.82 33.21
CA THR A 225 6.60 -16.67 34.27
C THR A 225 6.96 -15.24 34.55
N GLY A 226 6.76 -14.34 33.56
CA GLY A 226 7.22 -12.96 33.61
C GLY A 226 8.74 -12.82 33.40
N GLU A 227 9.45 -13.88 33.06
CA GLU A 227 10.88 -13.87 32.82
C GLU A 227 11.19 -13.12 31.52
N GLU A 228 12.17 -12.21 31.59
CA GLU A 228 12.62 -11.44 30.45
C GLU A 228 13.96 -12.02 29.93
N GLN A 229 14.11 -12.04 28.61
CA GLN A 229 15.36 -12.38 27.96
C GLN A 229 15.59 -11.53 26.71
N THR A 230 16.84 -11.41 26.32
CA THR A 230 17.24 -10.78 25.06
C THR A 230 17.59 -11.84 24.04
N LEU A 231 16.98 -11.76 22.86
CA LEU A 231 17.35 -12.57 21.70
C LEU A 231 18.17 -11.70 20.76
N GLU A 232 19.41 -12.11 20.48
CA GLU A 232 20.24 -11.48 19.47
C GLU A 232 19.69 -11.82 18.09
N VAL A 233 19.31 -10.79 17.31
CA VAL A 233 18.79 -10.91 15.94
C VAL A 233 19.22 -9.69 15.13
N ASP A 234 19.42 -9.89 13.84
CA ASP A 234 19.84 -8.84 12.90
C ASP A 234 18.64 -8.11 12.27
N GLY A 235 17.42 -8.63 12.45
CA GLY A 235 16.20 -8.06 11.91
C GLY A 235 14.95 -8.50 12.65
N PHE A 236 13.93 -7.64 12.60
CA PHE A 236 12.62 -7.85 13.21
C PHE A 236 11.50 -7.63 12.20
N PHE A 237 10.59 -8.57 12.08
CA PHE A 237 9.48 -8.53 11.13
C PHE A 237 8.14 -8.56 11.86
N ALA A 238 7.34 -7.51 11.69
CA ALA A 238 6.00 -7.41 12.26
C ALA A 238 4.98 -8.07 11.32
N ALA A 239 4.62 -9.33 11.59
CA ALA A 239 3.65 -10.11 10.82
C ALA A 239 2.31 -10.27 11.56
N ILE A 240 1.78 -9.17 12.13
CA ILE A 240 0.54 -9.14 12.90
C ILE A 240 -0.69 -8.65 12.12
N GLY A 241 -0.52 -8.51 10.79
CA GLY A 241 -1.57 -8.15 9.84
C GLY A 241 -1.49 -6.70 9.38
N HIS A 242 -2.48 -6.32 8.56
CA HIS A 242 -2.61 -4.98 7.99
C HIS A 242 -3.98 -4.40 8.32
N VAL A 243 -4.13 -3.10 8.11
CA VAL A 243 -5.40 -2.36 8.20
C VAL A 243 -5.55 -1.57 6.91
N PRO A 244 -6.58 -1.84 6.10
CA PRO A 244 -6.85 -1.02 4.92
C PRO A 244 -7.31 0.38 5.36
N ALA A 245 -6.93 1.39 4.60
CA ALA A 245 -7.29 2.79 4.88
C ALA A 245 -8.64 3.14 4.24
N THR A 246 -9.72 2.57 4.80
CA THR A 246 -11.07 2.61 4.23
C THR A 246 -12.08 3.38 5.07
N SER A 247 -11.70 3.91 6.22
CA SER A 247 -12.66 4.52 7.18
C SER A 247 -13.53 5.63 6.58
N VAL A 248 -13.03 6.41 5.63
CA VAL A 248 -13.79 7.47 4.96
C VAL A 248 -14.90 6.92 4.04
N PHE A 249 -14.79 5.64 3.65
CA PHE A 249 -15.75 4.96 2.78
C PHE A 249 -16.71 4.02 3.54
N ASP A 250 -16.67 4.04 4.87
CA ASP A 250 -17.55 3.22 5.71
C ASP A 250 -19.02 3.49 5.38
N GLY A 251 -19.77 2.40 5.10
CA GLY A 251 -21.19 2.49 4.72
C GLY A 251 -21.44 3.04 3.31
N GLN A 252 -20.41 3.39 2.55
CA GLN A 252 -20.51 3.88 1.16
C GLN A 252 -20.26 2.76 0.14
N VAL A 253 -19.33 1.85 0.41
CA VAL A 253 -19.01 0.68 -0.43
C VAL A 253 -19.00 -0.59 0.41
N GLU A 254 -19.23 -1.74 -0.24
CA GLU A 254 -19.12 -3.04 0.44
C GLU A 254 -17.65 -3.35 0.77
N MET A 255 -17.42 -3.87 1.98
CA MET A 255 -16.10 -4.29 2.49
C MET A 255 -16.20 -5.71 3.05
N ASP A 256 -15.06 -6.41 3.08
CA ASP A 256 -14.96 -7.69 3.77
C ASP A 256 -14.86 -7.53 5.30
N ASP A 257 -14.82 -8.66 6.03
CA ASP A 257 -14.67 -8.66 7.50
C ASP A 257 -13.34 -8.05 7.98
N GLY A 258 -12.36 -7.89 7.09
CA GLY A 258 -11.07 -7.24 7.34
C GLY A 258 -11.08 -5.73 7.09
N GLY A 259 -12.17 -5.21 6.53
CA GLY A 259 -12.33 -3.82 6.11
C GLY A 259 -11.76 -3.51 4.73
N TYR A 260 -11.37 -4.53 3.95
CA TYR A 260 -10.90 -4.34 2.57
C TYR A 260 -12.07 -4.11 1.63
N VAL A 261 -11.89 -3.19 0.67
CA VAL A 261 -12.93 -2.90 -0.34
C VAL A 261 -13.18 -4.14 -1.21
N PHE A 262 -14.44 -4.54 -1.28
CA PHE A 262 -14.85 -5.66 -2.11
C PHE A 262 -15.03 -5.24 -3.56
N GLN A 263 -14.35 -5.92 -4.48
CA GLN A 263 -14.47 -5.74 -5.92
C GLN A 263 -15.51 -6.73 -6.47
N LYS A 264 -16.58 -6.23 -7.09
CA LYS A 264 -17.65 -7.07 -7.65
C LYS A 264 -17.33 -7.60 -9.04
N GLU A 265 -16.84 -6.71 -9.90
CA GLU A 265 -16.51 -7.02 -11.28
C GLU A 265 -15.23 -6.27 -11.64
N HIS A 266 -14.16 -7.01 -11.97
CA HIS A 266 -12.84 -6.45 -12.21
C HIS A 266 -12.41 -5.55 -11.03
N THR A 267 -12.19 -4.25 -11.27
CA THR A 267 -11.82 -3.29 -10.22
C THR A 267 -13.01 -2.50 -9.66
N MET A 268 -14.21 -2.69 -10.20
CA MET A 268 -15.44 -2.00 -9.77
C MET A 268 -15.90 -2.49 -8.38
N THR A 269 -16.28 -1.55 -7.54
CA THR A 269 -16.82 -1.81 -6.20
C THR A 269 -18.31 -2.17 -6.24
N SER A 270 -18.98 -2.12 -5.09
CA SER A 270 -20.45 -2.27 -5.00
C SER A 270 -21.21 -1.08 -5.59
N VAL A 271 -20.54 0.07 -5.79
CA VAL A 271 -21.14 1.28 -6.34
C VAL A 271 -20.66 1.47 -7.79
N PRO A 272 -21.58 1.46 -8.79
CA PRO A 272 -21.22 1.68 -10.19
C PRO A 272 -20.51 3.04 -10.37
N GLY A 273 -19.34 3.03 -11.04
CA GLY A 273 -18.50 4.21 -11.23
C GLY A 273 -17.51 4.47 -10.10
N VAL A 274 -17.48 3.59 -9.09
CA VAL A 274 -16.46 3.60 -8.03
C VAL A 274 -15.62 2.33 -8.12
N PHE A 275 -14.30 2.51 -8.24
CA PHE A 275 -13.30 1.47 -8.44
C PHE A 275 -12.34 1.41 -7.26
N ALA A 276 -11.66 0.29 -7.05
CA ALA A 276 -10.64 0.14 -6.03
C ALA A 276 -9.36 -0.44 -6.64
N ALA A 277 -8.19 0.03 -6.16
CA ALA A 277 -6.90 -0.37 -6.68
C ALA A 277 -5.83 -0.45 -5.58
N GLY A 278 -5.01 -1.50 -5.66
CA GLY A 278 -3.89 -1.74 -4.76
C GLY A 278 -4.32 -2.33 -3.42
N ASP A 279 -3.50 -2.08 -2.40
CA ASP A 279 -3.58 -2.76 -1.10
C ASP A 279 -4.90 -2.52 -0.35
N VAL A 280 -5.71 -1.54 -0.76
CA VAL A 280 -7.04 -1.29 -0.18
C VAL A 280 -8.02 -2.42 -0.47
N SER A 281 -7.79 -3.20 -1.52
CA SER A 281 -8.56 -4.38 -1.95
C SER A 281 -7.71 -5.65 -2.04
N ASP A 282 -6.37 -5.54 -2.15
CA ASP A 282 -5.46 -6.68 -2.22
C ASP A 282 -5.12 -7.20 -0.82
N THR A 283 -5.71 -8.32 -0.44
CA THR A 283 -5.41 -9.01 0.83
C THR A 283 -4.22 -9.97 0.72
N ARG A 284 -3.65 -10.17 -0.48
CA ARG A 284 -2.71 -11.27 -0.77
C ARG A 284 -1.30 -10.82 -1.13
N TYR A 285 -1.14 -9.98 -2.15
CA TYR A 285 0.16 -9.70 -2.75
C TYR A 285 0.86 -8.51 -2.09
N ARG A 286 0.18 -7.37 -1.99
CA ARG A 286 0.67 -6.12 -1.38
C ARG A 286 2.07 -5.76 -1.86
N GLN A 287 2.22 -5.69 -3.18
CA GLN A 287 3.47 -5.30 -3.83
C GLN A 287 3.28 -4.01 -4.63
N ALA A 288 4.33 -3.18 -4.69
CA ALA A 288 4.27 -1.94 -5.44
C ALA A 288 3.90 -2.16 -6.92
N VAL A 289 4.43 -3.21 -7.54
CA VAL A 289 4.16 -3.54 -8.95
C VAL A 289 2.74 -4.05 -9.18
N THR A 290 2.16 -4.82 -8.24
CA THR A 290 0.74 -5.23 -8.34
C THR A 290 -0.18 -4.05 -8.11
N ALA A 291 0.11 -3.20 -7.13
CA ALA A 291 -0.64 -1.98 -6.87
C ALA A 291 -0.63 -1.02 -8.07
N ALA A 292 0.53 -0.83 -8.73
CA ALA A 292 0.62 -0.07 -9.97
C ALA A 292 -0.22 -0.71 -11.09
N GLY A 293 -0.17 -2.04 -11.23
CA GLY A 293 -1.00 -2.78 -12.18
C GLY A 293 -2.50 -2.60 -11.92
N ASP A 294 -2.91 -2.64 -10.65
CA ASP A 294 -4.30 -2.41 -10.25
C ASP A 294 -4.75 -0.97 -10.56
N GLY A 295 -3.88 0.02 -10.34
CA GLY A 295 -4.15 1.41 -10.73
C GLY A 295 -4.40 1.58 -12.23
N CYS A 296 -3.59 0.90 -13.05
CA CYS A 296 -3.79 0.84 -14.50
C CYS A 296 -5.14 0.20 -14.85
N MET A 297 -5.47 -0.96 -14.26
CA MET A 297 -6.73 -1.67 -14.52
C MET A 297 -7.94 -0.85 -14.09
N ALA A 298 -7.91 -0.25 -12.91
CA ALA A 298 -9.01 0.57 -12.40
C ALA A 298 -9.29 1.78 -13.29
N THR A 299 -8.25 2.38 -13.86
CA THR A 299 -8.43 3.49 -14.78
C THR A 299 -9.05 3.05 -16.10
N ILE A 300 -8.59 1.94 -16.68
CA ILE A 300 -9.16 1.40 -17.93
C ILE A 300 -10.63 1.05 -17.72
N ASP A 301 -10.97 0.46 -16.58
CA ASP A 301 -12.37 0.14 -16.25
C ASP A 301 -13.19 1.43 -16.06
N ALA A 302 -12.63 2.46 -15.41
CA ALA A 302 -13.29 3.76 -15.23
C ALA A 302 -13.52 4.49 -16.56
N GLU A 303 -12.52 4.51 -17.46
CA GLU A 303 -12.61 5.11 -18.79
C GLU A 303 -13.73 4.48 -19.60
N ARG A 304 -13.75 3.14 -19.73
CA ARG A 304 -14.80 2.40 -20.46
C ARG A 304 -16.19 2.65 -19.86
N TRP A 305 -16.25 2.64 -18.52
CA TRP A 305 -17.51 2.90 -17.84
C TRP A 305 -18.03 4.32 -18.08
N LEU A 306 -17.16 5.35 -18.09
CA LEU A 306 -17.52 6.74 -18.43
C LEU A 306 -17.99 6.87 -19.88
N GLU A 307 -17.32 6.22 -20.83
CA GLU A 307 -17.74 6.15 -22.24
C GLU A 307 -19.15 5.55 -22.40
N GLU A 308 -19.44 4.45 -21.70
CA GLU A 308 -20.75 3.83 -21.71
C GLU A 308 -21.86 4.73 -21.13
N GLN A 309 -21.52 5.61 -20.19
CA GLN A 309 -22.45 6.59 -19.63
C GLN A 309 -22.64 7.82 -20.55
N GLY A 310 -21.82 7.99 -21.59
CA GLY A 310 -21.81 9.18 -22.45
C GLY A 310 -21.28 10.42 -21.73
N GLU A 311 -20.42 10.24 -20.72
CA GLU A 311 -19.88 11.30 -19.88
C GLU A 311 -18.40 11.58 -20.13
N ALA A 312 -17.71 10.79 -20.97
CA ALA A 312 -16.42 11.20 -21.51
C ALA A 312 -16.70 12.32 -22.53
N GLU A 313 -16.28 13.56 -22.19
CA GLU A 313 -16.37 14.65 -23.16
C GLU A 313 -15.56 14.24 -24.40
N ASP A 314 -16.11 14.52 -25.60
CA ASP A 314 -15.40 14.32 -26.86
C ASP A 314 -14.02 14.99 -26.75
N ALA A 315 -12.98 14.18 -26.78
CA ALA A 315 -11.60 14.67 -26.71
C ALA A 315 -11.41 15.81 -27.71
N GLU A 316 -11.05 17.00 -27.24
CA GLU A 316 -10.60 18.04 -28.15
C GLU A 316 -9.53 17.47 -29.07
N ASP A 317 -9.68 17.75 -30.38
CA ASP A 317 -8.90 17.22 -31.49
C ASP A 317 -7.41 16.97 -31.14
N PRO A 318 -6.89 15.73 -31.30
CA PRO A 318 -5.46 15.40 -31.05
C PRO A 318 -4.48 16.31 -31.79
N ALA A 319 -4.91 17.08 -32.79
CA ALA A 319 -4.09 18.04 -33.52
C ALA A 319 -3.58 19.22 -32.68
N VAL A 320 -4.24 19.56 -31.55
CA VAL A 320 -3.78 20.64 -30.65
C VAL A 320 -2.60 20.16 -29.79
N TRP A 321 -2.52 18.87 -29.50
CA TRP A 321 -1.47 18.29 -28.67
C TRP A 321 -0.09 18.29 -29.33
N THR A 322 -0.03 18.21 -30.67
CA THR A 322 1.24 18.09 -31.41
C THR A 322 2.02 19.38 -31.56
N ALA A 323 1.37 20.54 -31.60
CA ALA A 323 2.03 21.80 -31.96
C ALA A 323 2.72 22.53 -30.78
N GLU A 324 2.26 22.37 -29.55
CA GLU A 324 2.90 23.00 -28.39
C GLU A 324 4.04 22.17 -27.80
N LYS A 325 3.90 20.84 -27.74
CA LYS A 325 4.92 19.96 -27.15
C LYS A 325 6.08 19.65 -28.08
N GLU A 326 5.93 19.73 -29.40
CA GLU A 326 7.06 19.72 -30.34
C GLU A 326 7.96 20.96 -30.17
N ARG A 327 7.41 22.10 -29.70
CA ARG A 327 8.21 23.30 -29.40
C ARG A 327 9.01 23.16 -28.11
N ASP A 328 8.46 22.50 -27.08
CA ASP A 328 9.14 22.35 -25.80
C ASP A 328 10.19 21.25 -25.85
N ALA A 329 9.94 20.16 -26.59
CA ALA A 329 10.93 19.10 -26.82
C ALA A 329 12.13 19.53 -27.69
N ALA A 330 11.97 20.59 -28.51
CA ALA A 330 13.07 21.14 -29.32
C ALA A 330 13.94 22.13 -28.55
N ASN A 331 13.57 22.49 -27.29
CA ASN A 331 14.31 23.42 -26.43
C ASN A 331 14.97 22.70 -25.21
N LEU A 332 14.95 21.38 -25.14
CA LEU A 332 15.72 20.53 -24.22
C LEU A 332 16.82 19.79 -24.99
#